data_01bee04ea6b8fd2724f67527e12bc473
#
_entry.id   01bee04ea6b8fd2724f67527e12bc473
#
_cell.length_a   1.000
_cell.length_b   1.000
_cell.length_c   1.000
_cell.angle_alpha   90.00
_cell.angle_beta   90.00
_cell.angle_gamma   90.00
#
_symmetry.space_group_name_H-M   'P 1'
#
loop_
_entity.id
_entity.type
_entity.pdbx_description
1 polymer ?
#
loop_
_entity_poly.entity_id
_entity_poly.type
_entity_poly.pdbx_seq_one_letter_code
_entity_poly.pdbx_strand_id
1 'polypeptide(L)'
;MTDLSTFYGPNAGYVLELYERYQRDPQSVDAATRAIFARWTPPAEIPTPAAAPTASPTPPALDVTRTVAAARLIRYIRELGHLDARIDPLGSSPPGDLGLHLDIHGVDEAFLATLPASMVRGPLAAESRNALEGIEKLRQAYSGAIGYETDHIHIFEERSWIREAIESRQFFYGFSDHRKRDLLMRLTEVETFERFLHSTFVGQKRFSLEGCDMVVPMLDSIIRNAAAAGTQEVVIGMAHRGRLNVLAHTLGKPYAAILAEFHAANHNEGASPSGKGTVGWAGDVKYHLGAQRSYRESGIESMPITLAPNPSHL
;
A
#
# COMPACT_ATOMS: atom_id res chain seq x y z
N MET A 1 -59.04 -7.52 -20.30
CA MET A 1 -59.03 -6.64 -19.11
C MET A 1 -57.57 -6.25 -18.90
N THR A 2 -57.18 -5.08 -19.35
CA THR A 2 -55.82 -4.58 -19.14
C THR A 2 -55.74 -4.13 -17.69
N ASP A 3 -54.90 -4.78 -16.91
CA ASP A 3 -54.74 -4.50 -15.49
C ASP A 3 -54.18 -3.08 -15.28
N LEU A 4 -55.04 -2.21 -14.75
CA LEU A 4 -54.72 -0.81 -14.50
C LEU A 4 -53.74 -0.64 -13.28
N SER A 5 -53.36 -1.73 -12.63
CA SER A 5 -52.38 -1.72 -11.56
C SER A 5 -50.99 -1.27 -12.03
N THR A 6 -50.72 -1.35 -13.34
CA THR A 6 -49.42 -0.92 -13.95
C THR A 6 -49.20 0.59 -13.84
N PHE A 7 -50.26 1.38 -13.56
CA PHE A 7 -50.17 2.85 -13.41
C PHE A 7 -49.92 3.32 -11.98
N TYR A 8 -49.85 2.40 -11.02
CA TYR A 8 -49.53 2.69 -9.63
C TYR A 8 -48.15 2.17 -9.29
N GLY A 9 -47.22 3.07 -9.14
CA GLY A 9 -45.86 2.73 -8.82
C GLY A 9 -44.96 3.96 -8.91
N PRO A 10 -43.65 3.81 -9.05
CA PRO A 10 -42.69 4.93 -9.16
C PRO A 10 -43.06 5.97 -10.24
N ASN A 11 -43.87 5.60 -11.22
CA ASN A 11 -44.26 6.44 -12.35
C ASN A 11 -45.63 7.11 -12.16
N ALA A 12 -46.29 6.98 -11.01
CA ALA A 12 -47.64 7.54 -10.79
C ALA A 12 -47.69 9.07 -11.01
N GLY A 13 -46.67 9.80 -10.58
CA GLY A 13 -46.57 11.24 -10.81
C GLY A 13 -46.52 11.62 -12.30
N TYR A 14 -45.75 10.86 -13.08
CA TYR A 14 -45.69 11.08 -14.54
C TYR A 14 -46.99 10.77 -15.24
N VAL A 15 -47.72 9.75 -14.83
CA VAL A 15 -49.03 9.40 -15.39
C VAL A 15 -50.06 10.47 -15.08
N LEU A 16 -50.05 11.06 -13.88
CA LEU A 16 -50.92 12.18 -13.49
C LEU A 16 -50.64 13.43 -14.33
N GLU A 17 -49.38 13.77 -14.54
CA GLU A 17 -48.99 14.89 -15.40
C GLU A 17 -49.46 14.70 -16.86
N LEU A 18 -49.32 13.49 -17.42
CA LEU A 18 -49.81 13.14 -18.72
C LEU A 18 -51.36 13.25 -18.81
N TYR A 19 -52.05 12.85 -17.71
CA TYR A 19 -53.52 12.95 -17.64
C TYR A 19 -54.00 14.40 -17.60
N GLU A 20 -53.32 15.27 -16.83
CA GLU A 20 -53.62 16.71 -16.84
C GLU A 20 -53.38 17.36 -18.21
N ARG A 21 -52.35 16.95 -18.94
CA ARG A 21 -52.09 17.40 -20.31
C ARG A 21 -53.19 16.95 -21.24
N TYR A 22 -53.63 15.69 -21.14
CA TYR A 22 -54.75 15.14 -21.90
C TYR A 22 -56.05 15.91 -21.61
N GLN A 23 -56.34 16.28 -20.39
CA GLN A 23 -57.55 17.06 -20.06
C GLN A 23 -57.52 18.46 -20.65
N ARG A 24 -56.37 19.10 -20.78
CA ARG A 24 -56.22 20.42 -21.40
C ARG A 24 -56.30 20.34 -22.93
N ASP A 25 -55.62 19.35 -23.50
CA ASP A 25 -55.63 19.10 -24.94
C ASP A 25 -55.48 17.58 -25.20
N PRO A 26 -56.56 16.91 -25.61
CA PRO A 26 -56.56 15.49 -25.92
C PRO A 26 -55.57 15.10 -27.03
N GLN A 27 -55.14 16.04 -27.90
CA GLN A 27 -54.18 15.77 -28.95
C GLN A 27 -52.71 15.85 -28.46
N SER A 28 -52.47 16.32 -27.23
CA SER A 28 -51.13 16.46 -26.62
C SER A 28 -50.51 15.14 -26.21
N VAL A 29 -51.22 14.03 -26.26
CA VAL A 29 -50.76 12.68 -25.94
C VAL A 29 -50.95 11.75 -27.15
N ASP A 30 -50.14 10.69 -27.22
CA ASP A 30 -50.23 9.72 -28.30
C ASP A 30 -51.55 8.96 -28.31
N ALA A 31 -51.88 8.35 -29.44
CA ALA A 31 -53.18 7.70 -29.67
C ALA A 31 -53.47 6.55 -28.69
N ALA A 32 -52.45 5.79 -28.27
CA ALA A 32 -52.61 4.70 -27.33
C ALA A 32 -52.89 5.20 -25.91
N THR A 33 -52.15 6.22 -25.46
CA THR A 33 -52.35 6.89 -24.18
C THR A 33 -53.70 7.57 -24.11
N ARG A 34 -54.16 8.19 -25.18
CA ARG A 34 -55.48 8.82 -25.31
C ARG A 34 -56.62 7.81 -25.17
N ALA A 35 -56.51 6.64 -25.81
CA ALA A 35 -57.54 5.58 -25.72
C ALA A 35 -57.62 5.02 -24.25
N ILE A 36 -56.54 5.04 -23.53
CA ILE A 36 -56.53 4.64 -22.12
C ILE A 36 -57.17 5.73 -21.26
N PHE A 37 -56.79 7.00 -21.40
CA PHE A 37 -57.30 8.11 -20.59
C PHE A 37 -58.78 8.42 -20.88
N ALA A 38 -59.30 8.08 -22.05
CA ALA A 38 -60.71 8.19 -22.34
C ALA A 38 -61.60 7.25 -21.48
N ARG A 39 -61.00 6.23 -20.86
CA ARG A 39 -61.70 5.23 -20.04
C ARG A 39 -61.16 5.16 -18.59
N TRP A 40 -60.20 5.99 -18.25
CA TRP A 40 -59.54 6.02 -16.96
C TRP A 40 -59.70 7.40 -16.33
N THR A 41 -60.06 7.42 -15.07
CA THR A 41 -60.11 8.63 -14.23
C THR A 41 -59.19 8.38 -13.03
N PRO A 42 -58.37 9.37 -12.63
CA PRO A 42 -57.60 9.23 -11.42
C PRO A 42 -58.51 8.95 -10.23
N PRO A 43 -58.12 8.08 -9.29
CA PRO A 43 -58.87 7.86 -8.08
C PRO A 43 -59.05 9.19 -7.34
N ALA A 44 -60.24 9.46 -6.81
CA ALA A 44 -60.59 10.72 -6.15
C ALA A 44 -59.88 10.90 -4.80
N GLU A 45 -59.18 9.93 -4.33
CA GLU A 45 -58.40 9.97 -3.07
C GLU A 45 -56.92 9.60 -3.33
N ILE A 46 -56.15 10.60 -3.80
CA ILE A 46 -54.79 10.69 -3.27
C ILE A 46 -54.99 11.30 -1.88
N PRO A 47 -54.67 10.63 -0.76
CA PRO A 47 -54.77 11.26 0.54
C PRO A 47 -53.87 12.50 0.49
N THR A 48 -54.49 13.67 0.57
CA THR A 48 -53.77 14.91 0.84
C THR A 48 -53.00 14.61 2.13
N PRO A 49 -51.67 14.73 2.16
CA PRO A 49 -50.93 14.48 3.36
C PRO A 49 -51.58 15.33 4.48
N ALA A 50 -52.14 14.69 5.50
CA ALA A 50 -52.60 15.34 6.68
C ALA A 50 -51.58 16.38 7.11
N ALA A 51 -52.01 17.61 7.43
CA ALA A 51 -51.15 18.72 7.82
C ALA A 51 -50.04 18.21 8.67
N ALA A 52 -48.83 18.40 8.21
CA ALA A 52 -47.59 17.82 8.80
C ALA A 52 -47.59 18.09 10.30
N PRO A 53 -47.35 17.08 11.13
CA PRO A 53 -46.95 17.34 12.52
C PRO A 53 -45.73 18.27 12.42
N THR A 54 -45.73 19.32 13.23
CA THR A 54 -44.69 20.35 13.39
C THR A 54 -43.32 19.81 13.03
N ALA A 55 -42.73 20.37 11.97
CA ALA A 55 -41.51 19.93 11.34
C ALA A 55 -40.47 19.55 12.40
N SER A 56 -40.21 18.26 12.51
CA SER A 56 -38.89 17.81 12.96
C SER A 56 -37.87 18.52 12.11
N PRO A 57 -36.77 19.06 12.65
CA PRO A 57 -35.80 19.77 11.84
C PRO A 57 -35.40 18.86 10.69
N THR A 58 -35.68 19.29 9.46
CA THR A 58 -35.20 18.62 8.26
C THR A 58 -33.72 18.49 8.43
N PRO A 59 -33.13 17.26 8.37
CA PRO A 59 -31.69 17.12 8.46
C PRO A 59 -31.10 18.01 7.37
N PRO A 60 -30.04 18.76 7.63
CA PRO A 60 -29.45 19.67 6.67
C PRO A 60 -29.23 18.91 5.37
N ALA A 61 -29.69 19.48 4.25
CA ALA A 61 -29.56 18.85 2.94
C ALA A 61 -28.09 18.49 2.75
N LEU A 62 -27.81 17.21 2.52
CA LEU A 62 -26.46 16.72 2.34
C LEU A 62 -25.84 17.46 1.13
N ASP A 63 -24.74 18.18 1.36
CA ASP A 63 -23.97 18.77 0.28
C ASP A 63 -23.29 17.64 -0.53
N VAL A 64 -23.97 17.19 -1.58
CA VAL A 64 -23.53 16.07 -2.41
C VAL A 64 -22.18 16.37 -3.04
N THR A 65 -21.95 17.61 -3.49
CA THR A 65 -20.69 18.00 -4.12
C THR A 65 -19.51 17.87 -3.18
N ARG A 66 -19.64 18.45 -1.97
CA ARG A 66 -18.60 18.34 -0.94
C ARG A 66 -18.47 16.92 -0.40
N THR A 67 -19.56 16.15 -0.35
CA THR A 67 -19.51 14.74 0.07
C THR A 67 -18.73 13.89 -0.93
N VAL A 68 -18.95 14.08 -2.25
CA VAL A 68 -18.18 13.41 -3.30
C VAL A 68 -16.71 13.83 -3.25
N ALA A 69 -16.44 15.10 -2.99
CA ALA A 69 -15.07 15.64 -2.82
C ALA A 69 -14.36 14.99 -1.63
N ALA A 70 -15.04 14.83 -0.49
CA ALA A 70 -14.51 14.11 0.67
C ALA A 70 -14.18 12.64 0.35
N ALA A 71 -15.06 11.95 -0.39
CA ALA A 71 -14.81 10.58 -0.83
C ALA A 71 -13.60 10.49 -1.79
N ARG A 72 -13.39 11.50 -2.65
CA ARG A 72 -12.22 11.61 -3.52
C ARG A 72 -10.94 11.80 -2.71
N LEU A 73 -10.95 12.68 -1.72
CA LEU A 73 -9.81 12.88 -0.81
C LEU A 73 -9.44 11.57 -0.09
N ILE A 74 -10.42 10.84 0.46
CA ILE A 74 -10.20 9.54 1.12
C ILE A 74 -9.51 8.56 0.15
N ARG A 75 -9.95 8.56 -1.10
CA ARG A 75 -9.33 7.73 -2.14
C ARG A 75 -7.89 8.15 -2.41
N TYR A 76 -7.63 9.45 -2.58
CA TYR A 76 -6.28 9.97 -2.86
C TYR A 76 -5.30 9.68 -1.73
N ILE A 77 -5.72 9.74 -0.47
CA ILE A 77 -4.84 9.38 0.64
C ILE A 77 -4.39 7.91 0.54
N ARG A 78 -5.27 6.99 0.11
CA ARG A 78 -4.90 5.58 -0.10
C ARG A 78 -4.02 5.36 -1.32
N GLU A 79 -4.18 6.14 -2.36
CA GLU A 79 -3.47 6.00 -3.63
C GLU A 79 -2.14 6.78 -3.64
N LEU A 80 -2.13 7.99 -3.09
CA LEU A 80 -1.02 8.94 -3.17
C LEU A 80 -0.40 9.28 -1.82
N GLY A 81 -0.93 8.77 -0.69
CA GLY A 81 -0.42 9.08 0.65
C GLY A 81 1.07 8.76 0.83
N HIS A 82 1.60 7.80 0.06
CA HIS A 82 3.03 7.48 0.06
C HIS A 82 3.92 8.65 -0.39
N LEU A 83 3.40 9.58 -1.20
CA LEU A 83 4.12 10.78 -1.62
C LEU A 83 4.33 11.78 -0.47
N ASP A 84 3.50 11.70 0.58
CA ASP A 84 3.64 12.49 1.82
C ASP A 84 4.34 11.70 2.94
N ALA A 85 4.75 10.46 2.68
CA ALA A 85 5.39 9.62 3.68
C ALA A 85 6.80 10.12 4.02
N ARG A 86 7.08 10.22 5.33
CA ARG A 86 8.37 10.66 5.87
C ARG A 86 9.33 9.49 5.99
N ILE A 87 9.80 9.00 4.85
CA ILE A 87 10.65 7.81 4.77
C ILE A 87 12.14 8.12 4.89
N ASP A 88 12.54 9.40 4.79
CA ASP A 88 13.94 9.79 4.93
C ASP A 88 14.31 10.02 6.40
N PRO A 89 15.21 9.21 6.99
CA PRO A 89 15.66 9.39 8.36
C PRO A 89 16.46 10.68 8.57
N LEU A 90 16.98 11.31 7.50
CA LEU A 90 17.68 12.59 7.54
C LEU A 90 16.74 13.79 7.53
N GLY A 91 15.43 13.56 7.40
CA GLY A 91 14.41 14.58 7.55
C GLY A 91 14.14 15.42 6.31
N SER A 92 14.52 14.96 5.11
CA SER A 92 14.11 15.61 3.86
C SER A 92 12.58 15.62 3.76
N SER A 93 12.04 16.73 3.30
CA SER A 93 10.60 16.83 3.06
C SER A 93 10.18 15.89 1.94
N PRO A 94 9.07 15.16 2.11
CA PRO A 94 8.52 14.36 1.03
C PRO A 94 8.10 15.25 -0.15
N PRO A 95 8.03 14.70 -1.38
CA PRO A 95 7.61 15.45 -2.57
C PRO A 95 6.20 16.02 -2.44
N GLY A 96 5.31 15.32 -1.73
CA GLY A 96 3.91 15.70 -1.57
C GLY A 96 3.09 15.52 -2.85
N ASP A 97 1.78 15.70 -2.70
CA ASP A 97 0.84 15.83 -3.82
C ASP A 97 -0.30 16.78 -3.44
N LEU A 98 -0.67 17.69 -4.36
CA LEU A 98 -1.74 18.66 -4.12
C LEU A 98 -3.09 17.99 -3.85
N GLY A 99 -3.34 16.81 -4.43
CA GLY A 99 -4.58 16.04 -4.20
C GLY A 99 -4.73 15.52 -2.76
N LEU A 100 -3.70 15.64 -1.92
CA LEU A 100 -3.78 15.29 -0.50
C LEU A 100 -4.28 16.45 0.37
N HIS A 101 -4.42 17.66 -0.18
CA HIS A 101 -4.83 18.85 0.54
C HIS A 101 -6.35 19.05 0.52
N LEU A 102 -6.93 19.51 1.63
CA LEU A 102 -8.38 19.71 1.79
C LEU A 102 -8.94 20.79 0.84
N ASP A 103 -8.20 21.88 0.69
CA ASP A 103 -8.57 23.05 -0.11
C ASP A 103 -8.74 22.71 -1.59
N ILE A 104 -7.90 21.85 -2.13
CA ILE A 104 -8.01 21.35 -3.52
C ILE A 104 -9.35 20.66 -3.78
N HIS A 105 -9.91 20.03 -2.74
CA HIS A 105 -11.21 19.37 -2.80
C HIS A 105 -12.39 20.29 -2.44
N GLY A 106 -12.12 21.51 -2.00
CA GLY A 106 -13.16 22.44 -1.52
C GLY A 106 -13.87 21.94 -0.25
N VAL A 107 -13.19 21.17 0.58
CA VAL A 107 -13.67 20.68 1.88
C VAL A 107 -12.83 21.26 3.01
N ASP A 108 -13.42 21.37 4.18
CA ASP A 108 -12.75 21.79 5.39
C ASP A 108 -13.03 20.79 6.54
N GLU A 109 -12.24 20.89 7.60
CA GLU A 109 -12.36 20.00 8.77
C GLU A 109 -13.75 20.06 9.40
N ALA A 110 -14.36 21.25 9.46
CA ALA A 110 -15.69 21.43 10.05
C ALA A 110 -16.74 20.61 9.28
N PHE A 111 -16.69 20.64 7.94
CA PHE A 111 -17.57 19.82 7.11
C PHE A 111 -17.29 18.32 7.28
N LEU A 112 -16.02 17.91 7.24
CA LEU A 112 -15.63 16.51 7.42
C LEU A 112 -16.07 15.95 8.78
N ALA A 113 -16.07 16.77 9.83
CA ALA A 113 -16.55 16.40 11.15
C ALA A 113 -18.09 16.14 11.19
N THR A 114 -18.86 16.69 10.24
CA THR A 114 -20.30 16.44 10.11
C THR A 114 -20.63 15.14 9.38
N LEU A 115 -19.67 14.59 8.64
CA LEU A 115 -19.85 13.38 7.84
C LEU A 115 -19.64 12.12 8.70
N PRO A 116 -20.40 11.04 8.45
CA PRO A 116 -20.25 9.80 9.21
C PRO A 116 -18.92 9.11 8.92
N ALA A 117 -18.34 8.48 9.93
CA ALA A 117 -17.10 7.70 9.80
C ALA A 117 -17.18 6.59 8.73
N SER A 118 -18.39 6.07 8.47
CA SER A 118 -18.63 5.04 7.45
C SER A 118 -18.20 5.44 6.03
N MET A 119 -18.03 6.74 5.76
CA MET A 119 -17.48 7.21 4.49
C MET A 119 -16.04 6.75 4.26
N VAL A 120 -15.25 6.59 5.31
CA VAL A 120 -13.86 6.14 5.23
C VAL A 120 -13.79 4.68 4.82
N ARG A 121 -14.79 3.86 5.21
CA ARG A 121 -14.81 2.40 5.04
C ARG A 121 -13.60 1.72 5.69
N GLY A 122 -13.63 0.38 5.74
CA GLY A 122 -12.54 -0.41 6.30
C GLY A 122 -12.43 -0.31 7.83
N PRO A 123 -11.35 -0.85 8.41
CA PRO A 123 -11.16 -0.94 9.86
C PRO A 123 -11.20 0.41 10.57
N LEU A 124 -10.59 1.44 9.97
CA LEU A 124 -10.49 2.77 10.57
C LEU A 124 -11.86 3.47 10.74
N ALA A 125 -12.85 3.11 9.91
CA ALA A 125 -14.19 3.65 10.08
C ALA A 125 -14.83 3.22 11.41
N ALA A 126 -14.61 1.95 11.82
CA ALA A 126 -15.14 1.43 13.07
C ALA A 126 -14.50 2.06 14.32
N GLU A 127 -13.28 2.55 14.17
CA GLU A 127 -12.51 3.19 15.25
C GLU A 127 -12.68 4.72 15.30
N SER A 128 -13.48 5.30 14.42
CA SER A 128 -13.61 6.75 14.25
C SER A 128 -15.02 7.22 14.54
N ARG A 129 -15.14 8.42 15.13
CA ARG A 129 -16.43 9.05 15.44
C ARG A 129 -17.09 9.70 14.22
N ASN A 130 -16.28 10.21 13.30
CA ASN A 130 -16.71 10.91 12.10
C ASN A 130 -15.65 10.75 10.98
N ALA A 131 -15.94 11.31 9.79
CA ALA A 131 -15.04 11.21 8.64
C ALA A 131 -13.71 11.95 8.85
N LEU A 132 -13.69 13.07 9.58
CA LEU A 132 -12.46 13.80 9.87
C LEU A 132 -11.47 12.92 10.64
N GLU A 133 -11.91 12.32 11.76
CA GLU A 133 -11.05 11.43 12.53
C GLU A 133 -10.57 10.22 11.71
N GLY A 134 -11.44 9.67 10.88
CA GLY A 134 -11.05 8.58 9.97
C GLY A 134 -10.02 8.99 8.92
N ILE A 135 -10.11 10.21 8.39
CA ILE A 135 -9.13 10.77 7.45
C ILE A 135 -7.78 11.01 8.14
N GLU A 136 -7.79 11.51 9.37
CA GLU A 136 -6.57 11.69 10.16
C GLU A 136 -5.85 10.36 10.39
N LYS A 137 -6.59 9.31 10.75
CA LYS A 137 -6.05 7.95 10.91
C LYS A 137 -5.53 7.38 9.58
N LEU A 138 -6.23 7.63 8.46
CA LEU A 138 -5.72 7.27 7.14
C LEU A 138 -4.39 7.95 6.83
N ARG A 139 -4.26 9.25 7.11
CA ARG A 139 -3.00 9.98 6.93
C ARG A 139 -1.89 9.39 7.80
N GLN A 140 -2.19 9.05 9.05
CA GLN A 140 -1.21 8.38 9.92
C GLN A 140 -0.77 7.02 9.36
N ALA A 141 -1.67 6.27 8.73
CA ALA A 141 -1.36 4.98 8.13
C ALA A 141 -0.56 5.12 6.83
N TYR A 142 -0.96 6.01 5.92
CA TYR A 142 -0.40 6.08 4.56
C TYR A 142 0.68 7.14 4.35
N SER A 143 0.77 8.15 5.24
CA SER A 143 1.76 9.25 5.16
C SER A 143 2.69 9.27 6.39
N GLY A 144 2.86 8.13 7.05
CA GLY A 144 3.75 7.96 8.19
C GLY A 144 5.21 7.74 7.80
N ALA A 145 5.91 6.89 8.57
CA ALA A 145 7.30 6.49 8.29
C ALA A 145 7.42 5.34 7.27
N ILE A 146 6.30 4.86 6.73
CA ILE A 146 6.24 3.82 5.70
C ILE A 146 5.36 4.35 4.58
N GLY A 147 5.85 4.30 3.35
CA GLY A 147 5.08 4.56 2.14
C GLY A 147 4.48 3.26 1.61
N TYR A 148 3.18 3.26 1.30
CA TYR A 148 2.49 2.12 0.70
C TYR A 148 2.00 2.48 -0.69
N GLU A 149 2.52 1.78 -1.69
CA GLU A 149 2.20 1.95 -3.09
C GLU A 149 1.46 0.70 -3.58
N THR A 150 0.13 0.71 -3.51
CA THR A 150 -0.71 -0.47 -3.76
C THR A 150 -1.63 -0.34 -4.98
N ASP A 151 -1.65 0.82 -5.63
CA ASP A 151 -2.65 1.13 -6.65
C ASP A 151 -2.43 0.38 -7.97
N HIS A 152 -1.18 -0.06 -8.22
CA HIS A 152 -0.81 -0.92 -9.35
C HIS A 152 -1.33 -2.36 -9.23
N ILE A 153 -1.83 -2.77 -8.05
CA ILE A 153 -2.39 -4.12 -7.85
C ILE A 153 -3.79 -4.16 -8.46
N HIS A 154 -3.93 -4.86 -9.58
CA HIS A 154 -5.19 -4.92 -10.33
C HIS A 154 -6.21 -5.90 -9.75
N ILE A 155 -5.76 -6.95 -9.06
CA ILE A 155 -6.64 -7.93 -8.41
C ILE A 155 -7.29 -7.28 -7.19
N PHE A 156 -8.63 -7.18 -7.22
CA PHE A 156 -9.40 -6.47 -6.19
C PHE A 156 -9.22 -7.08 -4.80
N GLU A 157 -9.25 -8.40 -4.69
CA GLU A 157 -9.14 -9.14 -3.45
C GLU A 157 -7.77 -8.93 -2.79
N GLU A 158 -6.68 -8.98 -3.56
CA GLU A 158 -5.32 -8.74 -3.08
C GLU A 158 -5.16 -7.30 -2.59
N ARG A 159 -5.59 -6.33 -3.40
CA ARG A 159 -5.54 -4.91 -3.03
C ARG A 159 -6.37 -4.61 -1.78
N SER A 160 -7.55 -5.21 -1.66
CA SER A 160 -8.42 -5.03 -0.51
C SER A 160 -7.82 -5.63 0.75
N TRP A 161 -7.23 -6.81 0.65
CA TRP A 161 -6.56 -7.47 1.77
C TRP A 161 -5.36 -6.65 2.28
N ILE A 162 -4.52 -6.16 1.36
CA ILE A 162 -3.36 -5.33 1.73
C ILE A 162 -3.81 -4.04 2.42
N ARG A 163 -4.85 -3.37 1.88
CA ARG A 163 -5.41 -2.16 2.50
C ARG A 163 -5.96 -2.43 3.90
N GLU A 164 -6.69 -3.53 4.07
CA GLU A 164 -7.20 -3.94 5.37
C GLU A 164 -6.05 -4.22 6.36
N ALA A 165 -5.01 -4.92 5.92
CA ALA A 165 -3.83 -5.21 6.74
C ALA A 165 -3.07 -3.95 7.16
N ILE A 166 -2.96 -2.94 6.28
CA ILE A 166 -2.36 -1.63 6.59
C ILE A 166 -3.23 -0.88 7.61
N GLU A 167 -4.53 -0.75 7.34
CA GLU A 167 -5.45 0.06 8.13
C GLU A 167 -5.76 -0.55 9.50
N SER A 168 -5.81 -1.87 9.61
CA SER A 168 -5.95 -2.58 10.88
C SER A 168 -4.64 -2.69 11.66
N ARG A 169 -3.51 -2.27 11.07
CA ARG A 169 -2.16 -2.44 11.63
C ARG A 169 -1.85 -3.89 12.00
N GLN A 170 -2.38 -4.85 11.24
CA GLN A 170 -2.31 -6.29 11.50
C GLN A 170 -0.89 -6.80 11.73
N PHE A 171 0.10 -6.21 11.07
CA PHE A 171 1.52 -6.61 11.17
C PHE A 171 2.37 -5.65 12.01
N PHE A 172 1.75 -4.70 12.71
CA PHE A 172 2.45 -3.78 13.59
C PHE A 172 2.40 -4.29 15.03
N TYR A 173 3.36 -5.12 15.38
CA TYR A 173 3.50 -5.55 16.77
C TYR A 173 4.63 -4.77 17.45
N GLY A 174 4.42 -4.40 18.69
CA GLY A 174 5.52 -3.89 19.53
C GLY A 174 6.57 -4.99 19.70
N PHE A 175 7.85 -4.64 19.55
CA PHE A 175 8.92 -5.56 19.89
C PHE A 175 9.07 -5.68 21.41
N SER A 176 9.18 -6.91 21.92
CA SER A 176 9.63 -7.15 23.28
C SER A 176 11.07 -6.61 23.48
N ASP A 177 11.46 -6.34 24.72
CA ASP A 177 12.82 -5.86 25.00
C ASP A 177 13.90 -6.88 24.63
N HIS A 178 13.58 -8.17 24.67
CA HIS A 178 14.46 -9.21 24.14
C HIS A 178 14.66 -9.03 22.64
N ARG A 179 13.57 -8.91 21.89
CA ARG A 179 13.62 -8.73 20.43
C ARG A 179 14.33 -7.44 20.00
N LYS A 180 14.18 -6.36 20.78
CA LYS A 180 14.92 -5.10 20.55
C LYS A 180 16.44 -5.30 20.73
N ARG A 181 16.85 -6.05 21.76
CA ARG A 181 18.27 -6.36 22.00
C ARG A 181 18.85 -7.24 20.90
N ASP A 182 18.13 -8.27 20.47
CA ASP A 182 18.55 -9.13 19.36
C ASP A 182 18.74 -8.31 18.07
N LEU A 183 17.80 -7.42 17.79
CA LEU A 183 17.88 -6.53 16.64
C LEU A 183 19.08 -5.58 16.73
N LEU A 184 19.30 -4.98 17.90
CA LEU A 184 20.46 -4.10 18.12
C LEU A 184 21.78 -4.87 17.96
N MET A 185 21.86 -6.08 18.51
CA MET A 185 23.05 -6.94 18.36
C MET A 185 23.29 -7.23 16.87
N ARG A 186 22.24 -7.60 16.15
CA ARG A 186 22.32 -7.91 14.71
C ARG A 186 22.78 -6.71 13.88
N LEU A 187 22.24 -5.52 14.15
CA LEU A 187 22.67 -4.28 13.50
C LEU A 187 24.13 -3.93 13.84
N THR A 188 24.56 -4.18 15.08
CA THR A 188 25.96 -3.98 15.50
C THR A 188 26.92 -4.91 14.75
N GLU A 189 26.54 -6.17 14.53
CA GLU A 189 27.33 -7.11 13.71
C GLU A 189 27.48 -6.59 12.27
N VAL A 190 26.38 -6.15 11.66
CA VAL A 190 26.32 -5.60 10.30
C VAL A 190 27.23 -4.38 10.17
N GLU A 191 27.08 -3.40 11.06
CA GLU A 191 27.87 -2.16 11.05
C GLU A 191 29.34 -2.42 11.31
N THR A 192 29.65 -3.26 12.28
CA THR A 192 31.04 -3.59 12.65
C THR A 192 31.77 -4.23 11.47
N PHE A 193 31.10 -5.10 10.73
CA PHE A 193 31.67 -5.72 9.53
C PHE A 193 31.96 -4.68 8.43
N GLU A 194 31.04 -3.75 8.18
CA GLU A 194 31.26 -2.65 7.22
C GLU A 194 32.41 -1.75 7.62
N ARG A 195 32.48 -1.36 8.91
CA ARG A 195 33.57 -0.55 9.46
C ARG A 195 34.91 -1.26 9.37
N PHE A 196 34.95 -2.55 9.67
CA PHE A 196 36.16 -3.36 9.55
C PHE A 196 36.66 -3.38 8.10
N LEU A 197 35.81 -3.67 7.14
CA LEU A 197 36.19 -3.65 5.73
C LEU A 197 36.68 -2.26 5.29
N HIS A 198 36.04 -1.20 5.77
CA HIS A 198 36.42 0.17 5.46
C HIS A 198 37.82 0.53 5.97
N SER A 199 38.11 0.21 7.21
CA SER A 199 39.37 0.55 7.84
C SER A 199 40.54 -0.33 7.42
N THR A 200 40.28 -1.60 7.07
CA THR A 200 41.32 -2.58 6.73
C THR A 200 41.68 -2.53 5.26
N PHE A 201 40.75 -2.31 4.36
CA PHE A 201 40.95 -2.34 2.91
C PHE A 201 40.71 -0.97 2.29
N VAL A 202 41.49 0.02 2.73
CA VAL A 202 41.44 1.40 2.25
C VAL A 202 41.69 1.46 0.75
N GLY A 203 40.85 2.22 0.03
CA GLY A 203 40.97 2.41 -1.43
C GLY A 203 40.41 1.28 -2.27
N GLN A 204 40.08 0.13 -1.72
CA GLN A 204 39.42 -0.93 -2.47
C GLN A 204 37.94 -0.62 -2.69
N LYS A 205 37.44 -1.04 -3.87
CA LYS A 205 36.03 -0.92 -4.22
C LYS A 205 35.18 -1.68 -3.22
N ARG A 206 34.25 -0.97 -2.59
CA ARG A 206 33.35 -1.49 -1.58
C ARG A 206 31.94 -0.92 -1.82
N PHE A 207 30.98 -1.79 -1.96
CA PHE A 207 29.57 -1.44 -2.09
C PHE A 207 28.90 -1.61 -0.72
N SER A 208 29.13 -0.61 0.14
CA SER A 208 28.69 -0.62 1.54
C SER A 208 27.18 -0.71 1.69
N LEU A 209 26.75 -1.39 2.76
CA LEU A 209 25.35 -1.49 3.16
C LEU A 209 24.85 -0.24 3.90
N GLU A 210 25.75 0.65 4.33
CA GLU A 210 25.43 1.84 5.13
C GLU A 210 24.19 2.59 4.61
N GLY A 211 23.24 2.88 5.51
CA GLY A 211 21.93 3.42 5.19
C GLY A 211 20.86 2.39 4.80
N CYS A 212 21.26 1.12 4.57
CA CYS A 212 20.36 -0.01 4.33
C CYS A 212 20.60 -1.15 5.33
N ASP A 213 21.07 -0.85 6.51
CA ASP A 213 21.55 -1.81 7.52
C ASP A 213 20.47 -2.81 7.95
N MET A 214 19.21 -2.40 7.88
CA MET A 214 18.05 -3.24 8.18
C MET A 214 17.83 -4.39 7.18
N VAL A 215 18.48 -4.40 6.02
CA VAL A 215 18.31 -5.48 5.00
C VAL A 215 18.62 -6.85 5.62
N VAL A 216 19.68 -6.99 6.41
CA VAL A 216 20.05 -8.27 7.04
C VAL A 216 18.99 -8.73 8.05
N PRO A 217 18.58 -7.93 9.05
CA PRO A 217 17.49 -8.31 9.95
C PRO A 217 16.16 -8.58 9.27
N MET A 218 15.84 -7.86 8.18
CA MET A 218 14.65 -8.12 7.39
C MET A 218 14.72 -9.46 6.69
N LEU A 219 15.84 -9.80 6.04
CA LEU A 219 16.05 -11.10 5.41
C LEU A 219 15.97 -12.24 6.43
N ASP A 220 16.57 -12.08 7.61
CA ASP A 220 16.47 -13.08 8.70
C ASP A 220 15.00 -13.32 9.09
N SER A 221 14.18 -12.27 9.17
CA SER A 221 12.77 -12.38 9.51
C SER A 221 11.95 -12.99 8.38
N ILE A 222 12.20 -12.60 7.13
CA ILE A 222 11.50 -13.13 5.95
C ILE A 222 11.79 -14.64 5.81
N ILE A 223 13.06 -15.03 5.90
CA ILE A 223 13.48 -16.42 5.77
C ILE A 223 12.86 -17.28 6.86
N ARG A 224 12.86 -16.81 8.11
CA ARG A 224 12.26 -17.53 9.25
C ARG A 224 10.75 -17.70 9.04
N ASN A 225 10.05 -16.63 8.68
CA ASN A 225 8.60 -16.68 8.49
C ASN A 225 8.22 -17.55 7.27
N ALA A 226 8.99 -17.47 6.19
CA ALA A 226 8.80 -18.30 5.01
C ALA A 226 8.99 -19.80 5.34
N ALA A 227 10.06 -20.13 6.06
CA ALA A 227 10.31 -21.50 6.52
C ALA A 227 9.18 -22.01 7.42
N ALA A 228 8.72 -21.20 8.38
CA ALA A 228 7.59 -21.56 9.25
C ALA A 228 6.26 -21.74 8.47
N ALA A 229 6.11 -21.06 7.34
CA ALA A 229 4.96 -21.22 6.44
C ALA A 229 5.09 -22.39 5.46
N GLY A 230 6.17 -23.18 5.52
CA GLY A 230 6.38 -24.36 4.67
C GLY A 230 6.96 -24.05 3.29
N THR A 231 7.59 -22.90 3.11
CA THR A 231 8.31 -22.56 1.87
C THR A 231 9.43 -23.56 1.63
N GLN A 232 9.56 -24.03 0.38
CA GLN A 232 10.51 -25.08 0.01
C GLN A 232 11.89 -24.53 -0.37
N GLU A 233 11.98 -23.30 -0.87
CA GLU A 233 13.23 -22.67 -1.27
C GLU A 233 13.09 -21.16 -1.20
N VAL A 234 14.19 -20.47 -0.87
CA VAL A 234 14.33 -19.02 -0.97
C VAL A 234 15.45 -18.65 -1.94
N VAL A 235 15.13 -17.89 -2.96
CA VAL A 235 16.12 -17.34 -3.92
C VAL A 235 16.24 -15.84 -3.72
N ILE A 236 17.45 -15.35 -3.48
CA ILE A 236 17.76 -13.95 -3.27
C ILE A 236 18.45 -13.42 -4.53
N GLY A 237 17.85 -12.44 -5.19
CA GLY A 237 18.46 -11.65 -6.26
C GLY A 237 18.84 -10.27 -5.75
N MET A 238 20.09 -9.88 -5.86
CA MET A 238 20.53 -8.54 -5.46
C MET A 238 21.76 -8.10 -6.26
N ALA A 239 21.87 -6.78 -6.44
CA ALA A 239 23.05 -6.15 -7.00
C ALA A 239 24.22 -6.13 -5.98
N HIS A 240 25.08 -5.12 -6.05
CA HIS A 240 26.33 -5.08 -5.26
C HIS A 240 26.15 -4.57 -3.84
N ARG A 241 25.29 -3.57 -3.62
CA ARG A 241 25.16 -2.88 -2.33
C ARG A 241 24.78 -3.84 -1.21
N GLY A 242 25.66 -3.96 -0.23
CA GLY A 242 25.46 -4.84 0.92
C GLY A 242 25.64 -6.33 0.66
N ARG A 243 26.06 -6.73 -0.56
CA ARG A 243 26.16 -8.15 -0.93
C ARG A 243 27.11 -8.93 -0.02
N LEU A 244 28.25 -8.35 0.37
CA LEU A 244 29.19 -9.02 1.28
C LEU A 244 28.57 -9.24 2.67
N ASN A 245 27.78 -8.29 3.13
CA ASN A 245 27.08 -8.41 4.41
C ASN A 245 26.00 -9.51 4.35
N VAL A 246 25.25 -9.60 3.27
CA VAL A 246 24.27 -10.68 3.04
C VAL A 246 24.98 -12.04 2.92
N LEU A 247 26.12 -12.11 2.20
CA LEU A 247 26.94 -13.32 2.14
C LEU A 247 27.41 -13.78 3.51
N ALA A 248 27.92 -12.86 4.34
CA ALA A 248 28.42 -13.18 5.66
C ALA A 248 27.28 -13.56 6.62
N HIS A 249 26.29 -12.69 6.77
CA HIS A 249 25.33 -12.76 7.85
C HIS A 249 24.08 -13.57 7.51
N THR A 250 23.61 -13.52 6.25
CA THR A 250 22.43 -14.27 5.83
C THR A 250 22.80 -15.65 5.26
N LEU A 251 23.83 -15.72 4.42
CA LEU A 251 24.30 -16.99 3.84
C LEU A 251 25.34 -17.72 4.70
N GLY A 252 25.89 -17.08 5.73
CA GLY A 252 26.87 -17.69 6.63
C GLY A 252 28.23 -17.94 5.98
N LYS A 253 28.62 -17.21 4.92
CA LYS A 253 29.94 -17.28 4.34
C LYS A 253 30.99 -16.86 5.38
N PRO A 254 32.01 -17.68 5.66
CA PRO A 254 33.01 -17.34 6.66
C PRO A 254 33.73 -16.02 6.33
N TYR A 255 33.93 -15.17 7.32
CA TYR A 255 34.68 -13.92 7.17
C TYR A 255 36.07 -14.14 6.53
N ALA A 256 36.78 -15.18 6.98
CA ALA A 256 38.09 -15.51 6.43
C ALA A 256 38.05 -15.73 4.90
N ALA A 257 36.98 -16.34 4.36
CA ALA A 257 36.83 -16.53 2.92
C ALA A 257 36.59 -15.20 2.20
N ILE A 258 35.78 -14.32 2.79
CA ILE A 258 35.52 -12.97 2.21
C ILE A 258 36.81 -12.14 2.25
N LEU A 259 37.53 -12.14 3.37
CA LEU A 259 38.79 -11.38 3.54
C LEU A 259 39.91 -11.86 2.63
N ALA A 260 39.98 -13.17 2.37
CA ALA A 260 40.92 -13.74 1.39
C ALA A 260 40.70 -13.19 -0.02
N GLU A 261 39.45 -12.91 -0.42
CA GLU A 261 39.13 -12.30 -1.72
C GLU A 261 39.65 -10.86 -1.83
N PHE A 262 39.65 -10.11 -0.73
CA PHE A 262 40.24 -8.77 -0.68
C PHE A 262 41.77 -8.82 -0.76
N HIS A 263 42.43 -9.77 -0.10
CA HIS A 263 43.87 -9.94 -0.16
C HIS A 263 44.30 -10.38 -1.57
N ALA A 264 43.60 -11.30 -2.19
CA ALA A 264 43.89 -11.75 -3.55
C ALA A 264 43.81 -10.61 -4.59
N ALA A 265 42.85 -9.69 -4.43
CA ALA A 265 42.73 -8.52 -5.30
C ALA A 265 43.96 -7.61 -5.19
N ASN A 266 44.52 -7.37 -3.99
CA ASN A 266 45.70 -6.53 -3.80
C ASN A 266 46.98 -7.12 -4.44
N HIS A 267 47.12 -8.44 -4.50
CA HIS A 267 48.25 -9.08 -5.14
C HIS A 267 48.18 -9.05 -6.66
N ASN A 268 47.00 -8.92 -7.26
CA ASN A 268 46.81 -8.90 -8.70
C ASN A 268 46.95 -7.48 -9.32
N GLU A 269 46.77 -6.40 -8.53
CA GLU A 269 46.97 -5.03 -9.01
C GLU A 269 48.45 -4.67 -9.27
N GLY A 270 49.39 -5.46 -8.74
CA GLY A 270 50.83 -5.30 -8.95
C GLY A 270 51.46 -6.14 -10.09
N ALA A 271 50.70 -6.98 -10.76
CA ALA A 271 51.22 -7.83 -11.82
C ALA A 271 51.23 -7.10 -13.18
N SER A 272 52.43 -6.77 -13.64
CA SER A 272 52.74 -6.14 -14.94
C SER A 272 52.17 -6.91 -16.14
N PRO A 273 51.83 -6.23 -17.28
CA PRO A 273 51.11 -6.82 -18.41
C PRO A 273 51.93 -7.81 -19.27
N SER A 274 53.07 -8.28 -18.83
CA SER A 274 53.99 -9.10 -19.64
C SER A 274 54.37 -10.43 -19.00
N GLY A 275 53.43 -11.21 -18.56
CA GLY A 275 53.73 -12.57 -18.09
C GLY A 275 52.51 -13.46 -18.19
N LYS A 276 52.66 -14.69 -18.64
CA LYS A 276 51.70 -15.79 -18.64
C LYS A 276 51.15 -16.05 -17.23
N GLY A 277 50.41 -15.10 -16.68
CA GLY A 277 49.69 -15.18 -15.40
C GLY A 277 48.21 -15.22 -15.70
N THR A 278 47.46 -16.05 -15.00
CA THR A 278 46.04 -16.09 -14.93
C THR A 278 45.47 -14.69 -15.03
N VAL A 279 44.57 -14.48 -16.01
CA VAL A 279 43.83 -13.23 -16.21
C VAL A 279 43.36 -12.70 -14.85
N GLY A 280 43.92 -11.56 -14.40
CA GLY A 280 43.58 -10.94 -13.16
C GLY A 280 42.09 -10.57 -13.19
N TRP A 281 41.32 -11.21 -12.36
CA TRP A 281 39.92 -10.89 -12.18
C TRP A 281 39.85 -9.47 -11.59
N ALA A 282 39.02 -8.62 -12.18
CA ALA A 282 38.80 -7.30 -11.63
C ALA A 282 38.37 -7.39 -10.17
N GLY A 283 38.83 -6.46 -9.32
CA GLY A 283 38.62 -6.50 -7.84
C GLY A 283 37.16 -6.50 -7.39
N ASP A 284 36.20 -6.48 -8.33
CA ASP A 284 34.75 -6.52 -8.07
C ASP A 284 34.12 -7.92 -8.27
N VAL A 285 34.86 -8.92 -8.76
CA VAL A 285 34.34 -10.30 -8.95
C VAL A 285 33.70 -10.87 -7.68
N LYS A 286 34.24 -10.55 -6.51
CA LYS A 286 33.67 -10.94 -5.21
C LYS A 286 32.20 -10.52 -5.02
N TYR A 287 31.73 -9.50 -5.77
CA TYR A 287 30.34 -9.03 -5.73
C TYR A 287 29.43 -9.72 -6.75
N HIS A 288 29.98 -10.61 -7.58
CA HIS A 288 29.23 -11.35 -8.61
C HIS A 288 28.96 -12.80 -8.22
N LEU A 289 29.74 -13.35 -7.30
CA LEU A 289 29.61 -14.74 -6.88
C LEU A 289 28.28 -15.00 -6.17
N GLY A 290 27.65 -16.12 -6.54
CA GLY A 290 26.52 -16.68 -5.81
C GLY A 290 26.98 -17.45 -4.56
N ALA A 291 26.02 -17.80 -3.71
CA ALA A 291 26.23 -18.67 -2.57
C ALA A 291 24.96 -19.43 -2.26
N GLN A 292 25.10 -20.58 -1.61
CA GLN A 292 23.98 -21.39 -1.17
C GLN A 292 24.19 -21.87 0.26
N ARG A 293 23.11 -21.92 1.04
CA ARG A 293 23.06 -22.40 2.42
C ARG A 293 21.77 -23.15 2.65
N SER A 294 21.80 -24.15 3.49
CA SER A 294 20.58 -24.76 4.05
C SER A 294 20.19 -24.04 5.35
N TYR A 295 18.98 -23.50 5.39
CA TYR A 295 18.37 -23.02 6.62
C TYR A 295 17.85 -24.20 7.44
N ARG A 296 18.18 -24.22 8.72
CA ARG A 296 17.74 -25.24 9.67
C ARG A 296 17.32 -24.57 10.97
N GLU A 297 16.15 -24.86 11.43
CA GLU A 297 15.63 -24.47 12.73
C GLU A 297 14.89 -25.67 13.34
N SER A 298 14.75 -25.73 14.66
CA SER A 298 14.08 -26.85 15.34
C SER A 298 12.61 -26.95 14.84
N GLY A 299 12.24 -28.11 14.32
CA GLY A 299 10.91 -28.39 13.80
C GLY A 299 10.67 -27.96 12.33
N ILE A 300 11.69 -27.46 11.65
CA ILE A 300 11.60 -27.07 10.23
C ILE A 300 12.52 -27.99 9.41
N GLU A 301 11.97 -28.54 8.31
CA GLU A 301 12.80 -29.24 7.32
C GLU A 301 13.84 -28.30 6.73
N SER A 302 14.98 -28.88 6.31
CA SER A 302 16.07 -28.12 5.71
C SER A 302 15.62 -27.39 4.46
N MET A 303 15.56 -26.05 4.50
CA MET A 303 15.16 -25.20 3.39
C MET A 303 16.39 -24.57 2.71
N PRO A 304 16.65 -24.78 1.41
CA PRO A 304 17.73 -24.14 0.71
C PRO A 304 17.49 -22.63 0.56
N ILE A 305 18.56 -21.86 0.79
CA ILE A 305 18.62 -20.42 0.50
C ILE A 305 19.72 -20.21 -0.52
N THR A 306 19.37 -19.64 -1.65
CA THR A 306 20.30 -19.38 -2.76
C THR A 306 20.43 -17.88 -2.98
N LEU A 307 21.64 -17.35 -2.87
CA LEU A 307 21.96 -16.04 -3.41
C LEU A 307 22.43 -16.22 -4.86
N ALA A 308 21.63 -15.74 -5.80
CA ALA A 308 21.93 -15.86 -7.23
C ALA A 308 23.20 -15.08 -7.59
N PRO A 309 24.00 -15.54 -8.56
CA PRO A 309 25.07 -14.73 -9.15
C PRO A 309 24.52 -13.39 -9.66
N ASN A 310 25.33 -12.36 -9.57
CA ASN A 310 24.94 -11.03 -10.04
C ASN A 310 25.42 -10.82 -11.48
N PRO A 311 24.54 -10.70 -12.48
CA PRO A 311 24.91 -10.56 -13.89
C PRO A 311 25.14 -9.08 -14.32
N SER A 312 25.37 -8.15 -13.39
CA SER A 312 25.32 -6.71 -13.66
C SER A 312 26.38 -6.17 -14.64
N HIS A 313 27.22 -7.04 -15.21
CA HIS A 313 28.21 -6.68 -16.24
C HIS A 313 27.99 -7.44 -17.56
N LEU A 314 26.82 -7.99 -17.75
CA LEU A 314 26.43 -8.60 -19.05
C LEU A 314 25.79 -7.57 -19.95
#